data_7171ca8e130335f957187f22ceb39bee
#
_entry.id   7171ca8e130335f957187f22ceb39bee
#
_cell.length_a   1.000
_cell.length_b   1.000
_cell.length_c   1.000
_cell.angle_alpha   90.00
_cell.angle_beta   90.00
_cell.angle_gamma   90.00
#
_symmetry.space_group_name_H-M   'P 1'
#
loop_
_entity.id
_entity.type
_entity.pdbx_description
1 polymer ?
#
loop_
_entity_poly.entity_id
_entity_poly.type
_entity_poly.pdbx_seq_one_letter_code
_entity_poly.pdbx_strand_id
1 'polypeptide(L)'
;DPEMSRGLGDVYKRQIPLYSAERNENHPLIFAGGPVITTNPCPYEAFFDFLMIGDGEESFKHVLDILKSNSRCEALKLLENVDGVYIPGKNKTVKKAVVPLHEVIYTPILSDKGYFKDTFIIEVERGCMNRCAFCTASYINLPFRSYEYDKIIAAIDLGLQYTNKIALLGAQISAHPDFDAMMKYIEDKIDNGVNIELGISSLRTDAVSPQMVQTLVKGGQKHSTIAIE
;
A
#
# COMPACT_ATOMS: atom_id res chain seq x y z
N ASP A 1 -7.36 -17.70 -1.10
CA ASP A 1 -7.88 -16.48 -0.46
C ASP A 1 -9.32 -16.26 -0.91
N PRO A 2 -10.32 -16.13 0.01
CA PRO A 2 -11.72 -15.90 -0.34
C PRO A 2 -11.95 -14.63 -1.16
N GLU A 3 -11.09 -13.63 -1.06
CA GLU A 3 -11.22 -12.38 -1.80
C GLU A 3 -10.77 -12.52 -3.27
N MET A 4 -9.73 -13.31 -3.52
CA MET A 4 -9.35 -13.66 -4.90
C MET A 4 -10.43 -14.50 -5.60
N SER A 5 -11.09 -15.40 -4.89
CA SER A 5 -12.18 -16.18 -5.44
C SER A 5 -13.41 -15.32 -5.80
N ARG A 6 -13.63 -14.22 -5.09
CA ARG A 6 -14.70 -13.25 -5.43
C ARG A 6 -14.39 -12.47 -6.71
N GLY A 7 -13.15 -12.00 -6.87
CA GLY A 7 -12.72 -11.30 -8.09
C GLY A 7 -12.82 -12.17 -9.33
N LEU A 8 -12.34 -13.42 -9.26
CA LEU A 8 -12.47 -14.39 -10.33
C LEU A 8 -13.94 -14.79 -10.57
N GLY A 9 -14.76 -14.88 -9.52
CA GLY A 9 -16.20 -15.14 -9.64
C GLY A 9 -16.95 -14.00 -10.35
N ASP A 10 -16.55 -12.75 -10.18
CA ASP A 10 -17.13 -11.63 -10.92
C ASP A 10 -16.75 -11.63 -12.40
N VAL A 11 -15.52 -11.99 -12.73
CA VAL A 11 -15.07 -12.19 -14.12
C VAL A 11 -15.93 -13.28 -14.79
N TYR A 12 -16.13 -14.40 -14.14
CA TYR A 12 -16.96 -15.50 -14.65
C TYR A 12 -18.46 -15.09 -14.81
N LYS A 13 -19.03 -14.42 -13.83
CA LYS A 13 -20.43 -13.94 -13.89
C LYS A 13 -20.69 -12.97 -15.01
N ARG A 14 -19.69 -12.19 -15.42
CA ARG A 14 -19.76 -11.25 -16.54
C ARG A 14 -19.48 -11.90 -17.91
N GLN A 15 -19.35 -13.21 -17.97
CA GLN A 15 -19.05 -13.96 -19.21
C GLN A 15 -17.66 -13.61 -19.81
N ILE A 16 -16.74 -13.14 -18.99
CA ILE A 16 -15.36 -12.93 -19.40
C ILE A 16 -14.59 -14.25 -19.18
N PRO A 17 -13.89 -14.79 -20.17
CA PRO A 17 -13.13 -16.02 -20.00
C PRO A 17 -12.11 -15.92 -18.87
N LEU A 18 -12.01 -16.99 -18.06
CA LEU A 18 -11.11 -17.05 -16.91
C LEU A 18 -9.64 -16.94 -17.36
N TYR A 19 -9.28 -17.70 -18.37
CA TYR A 19 -7.91 -17.74 -18.87
C TYR A 19 -7.66 -16.64 -19.90
N SER A 20 -6.51 -15.98 -19.80
CA SER A 20 -6.14 -14.90 -20.73
C SER A 20 -6.07 -15.36 -22.19
N ALA A 21 -5.64 -16.60 -22.42
CA ALA A 21 -5.57 -17.21 -23.76
C ALA A 21 -6.93 -17.41 -24.46
N GLU A 22 -8.02 -17.40 -23.71
CA GLU A 22 -9.38 -17.54 -24.24
C GLU A 22 -10.02 -16.18 -24.57
N ARG A 23 -9.37 -15.06 -24.22
CA ARG A 23 -9.87 -13.71 -24.47
C ARG A 23 -9.47 -13.20 -25.84
N ASN A 24 -10.36 -12.43 -26.44
CA ASN A 24 -10.18 -11.80 -27.76
C ASN A 24 -10.47 -10.28 -27.68
N GLU A 25 -10.47 -9.61 -28.82
CA GLU A 25 -10.66 -8.16 -28.93
C GLU A 25 -11.99 -7.64 -28.35
N ASN A 26 -13.00 -8.47 -28.18
CA ASN A 26 -14.28 -8.10 -27.59
C ASN A 26 -14.29 -8.16 -26.06
N HIS A 27 -13.25 -8.73 -25.44
CA HIS A 27 -13.17 -8.81 -23.99
C HIS A 27 -12.29 -7.70 -23.41
N PRO A 28 -12.58 -7.20 -22.21
CA PRO A 28 -11.71 -6.26 -21.53
C PRO A 28 -10.36 -6.87 -21.21
N LEU A 29 -9.33 -6.05 -21.08
CA LEU A 29 -8.06 -6.46 -20.50
C LEU A 29 -8.22 -6.64 -18.99
N ILE A 30 -7.78 -7.79 -18.50
CA ILE A 30 -7.83 -8.14 -17.07
C ILE A 30 -6.41 -8.13 -16.53
N PHE A 31 -6.19 -7.37 -15.46
CA PHE A 31 -4.87 -7.27 -14.84
C PHE A 31 -4.94 -7.39 -13.32
N ALA A 32 -3.81 -7.61 -12.70
CA ALA A 32 -3.64 -7.60 -11.26
C ALA A 32 -2.35 -6.89 -10.86
N GLY A 33 -2.27 -6.46 -9.61
CA GLY A 33 -1.11 -5.84 -8.99
C GLY A 33 -1.11 -6.07 -7.48
N GLY A 34 -0.25 -5.34 -6.79
CA GLY A 34 -0.14 -5.38 -5.34
C GLY A 34 0.95 -6.32 -4.82
N PRO A 35 1.05 -6.48 -3.48
CA PRO A 35 2.18 -7.18 -2.85
C PRO A 35 2.34 -8.64 -3.29
N VAL A 36 1.24 -9.36 -3.43
CA VAL A 36 1.25 -10.78 -3.83
C VAL A 36 1.83 -10.94 -5.23
N ILE A 37 1.35 -10.13 -6.17
CA ILE A 37 1.83 -10.14 -7.57
C ILE A 37 3.29 -9.69 -7.64
N THR A 38 3.65 -8.66 -6.88
CA THR A 38 5.04 -8.16 -6.81
C THR A 38 5.99 -9.22 -6.26
N THR A 39 5.53 -10.05 -5.32
CA THR A 39 6.34 -11.14 -4.75
C THR A 39 6.60 -12.25 -5.77
N ASN A 40 5.56 -12.71 -6.45
CA ASN A 40 5.67 -13.77 -7.46
C ASN A 40 4.48 -13.73 -8.44
N PRO A 41 4.65 -13.19 -9.65
CA PRO A 41 3.59 -13.14 -10.66
C PRO A 41 3.30 -14.49 -11.31
N CYS A 42 4.26 -15.45 -11.35
CA CYS A 42 4.16 -16.67 -12.14
C CYS A 42 2.91 -17.51 -11.90
N PRO A 43 2.42 -17.73 -10.67
CA PRO A 43 1.19 -18.51 -10.45
C PRO A 43 -0.06 -17.90 -11.08
N TYR A 44 0.00 -16.62 -11.47
CA TYR A 44 -1.15 -15.85 -11.95
C TYR A 44 -1.13 -15.59 -13.46
N GLU A 45 -0.07 -15.97 -14.15
CA GLU A 45 0.16 -15.69 -15.57
C GLU A 45 -0.99 -16.15 -16.48
N ALA A 46 -1.57 -17.31 -16.20
CA ALA A 46 -2.65 -17.84 -17.02
C ALA A 46 -3.95 -17.04 -16.94
N PHE A 47 -4.13 -16.24 -15.89
CA PHE A 47 -5.41 -15.58 -15.60
C PHE A 47 -5.45 -14.10 -16.03
N PHE A 48 -4.30 -13.46 -16.14
CA PHE A 48 -4.23 -12.01 -16.40
C PHE A 48 -3.55 -11.72 -17.74
N ASP A 49 -4.00 -10.68 -18.40
CA ASP A 49 -3.42 -10.20 -19.65
C ASP A 49 -2.09 -9.50 -19.42
N PHE A 50 -1.98 -8.81 -18.28
CA PHE A 50 -0.73 -8.25 -17.77
C PHE A 50 -0.80 -8.13 -16.24
N LEU A 51 0.37 -7.98 -15.61
CA LEU A 51 0.52 -7.86 -14.17
C LEU A 51 1.37 -6.62 -13.85
N MET A 52 1.03 -5.94 -12.75
CA MET A 52 1.76 -4.75 -12.31
C MET A 52 2.64 -5.06 -11.11
N ILE A 53 3.93 -4.81 -11.23
CA ILE A 53 5.00 -5.13 -10.28
C ILE A 53 5.51 -3.84 -9.64
N GLY A 54 5.35 -3.71 -8.33
CA GLY A 54 5.79 -2.54 -7.56
C GLY A 54 4.70 -1.51 -7.35
N ASP A 55 5.10 -0.24 -7.32
CA ASP A 55 4.23 0.90 -7.02
C ASP A 55 3.33 1.24 -8.21
N GLY A 56 2.06 1.49 -7.95
CA GLY A 56 1.06 1.71 -9.00
C GLY A 56 0.78 3.18 -9.34
N GLU A 57 1.15 4.11 -8.49
CA GLU A 57 0.66 5.50 -8.52
C GLU A 57 0.91 6.22 -9.85
N GLU A 58 2.12 6.07 -10.40
CA GLU A 58 2.48 6.67 -11.69
C GLU A 58 2.29 5.69 -12.85
N SER A 59 2.75 4.46 -12.69
CA SER A 59 2.67 3.44 -13.74
C SER A 59 1.23 3.15 -14.15
N PHE A 60 0.27 3.15 -13.21
CA PHE A 60 -1.13 2.92 -13.52
C PHE A 60 -1.76 4.05 -14.33
N LYS A 61 -1.39 5.29 -14.09
CA LYS A 61 -1.84 6.43 -14.95
C LYS A 61 -1.41 6.22 -16.39
N HIS A 62 -0.12 5.89 -16.58
CA HIS A 62 0.43 5.62 -17.91
C HIS A 62 -0.25 4.42 -18.59
N VAL A 63 -0.49 3.33 -17.82
CA VAL A 63 -1.27 2.17 -18.28
C VAL A 63 -2.66 2.60 -18.76
N LEU A 64 -3.39 3.40 -17.96
CA LEU A 64 -4.73 3.86 -18.32
C LEU A 64 -4.74 4.70 -19.60
N ASP A 65 -3.74 5.55 -19.82
CA ASP A 65 -3.67 6.37 -21.02
C ASP A 65 -3.43 5.51 -22.27
N ILE A 66 -2.60 4.47 -22.16
CA ILE A 66 -2.40 3.48 -23.24
C ILE A 66 -3.72 2.74 -23.51
N LEU A 67 -4.40 2.26 -22.47
CA LEU A 67 -5.64 1.50 -22.61
C LEU A 67 -6.80 2.30 -23.23
N LYS A 68 -6.89 3.60 -22.92
CA LYS A 68 -7.93 4.48 -23.46
C LYS A 68 -7.79 4.76 -24.95
N SER A 69 -6.57 4.72 -25.47
CA SER A 69 -6.24 5.23 -26.81
C SER A 69 -5.92 4.14 -27.84
N ASN A 70 -5.88 2.87 -27.43
CA ASN A 70 -5.42 1.79 -28.29
C ASN A 70 -6.34 0.57 -28.25
N SER A 71 -6.32 -0.22 -29.32
CA SER A 71 -6.93 -1.55 -29.34
C SER A 71 -6.24 -2.50 -28.35
N ARG A 72 -6.88 -3.60 -27.98
CA ARG A 72 -6.33 -4.61 -27.07
C ARG A 72 -4.92 -5.06 -27.49
N CYS A 73 -4.74 -5.40 -28.78
CA CYS A 73 -3.46 -5.91 -29.29
C CYS A 73 -2.37 -4.84 -29.26
N GLU A 74 -2.69 -3.60 -29.65
CA GLU A 74 -1.76 -2.46 -29.63
C GLU A 74 -1.39 -2.06 -28.19
N ALA A 75 -2.38 -2.00 -27.31
CA ALA A 75 -2.16 -1.71 -25.91
C ALA A 75 -1.15 -2.69 -25.28
N LEU A 76 -1.34 -4.01 -25.46
CA LEU A 76 -0.42 -5.02 -24.93
C LEU A 76 1.01 -4.85 -25.47
N LYS A 77 1.18 -4.45 -26.74
CA LYS A 77 2.52 -4.18 -27.29
C LYS A 77 3.17 -2.94 -26.66
N LEU A 78 2.40 -1.89 -26.44
CA LEU A 78 2.91 -0.67 -25.79
C LEU A 78 3.24 -0.89 -24.33
N LEU A 79 2.41 -1.67 -23.62
CA LEU A 79 2.58 -2.02 -22.23
C LEU A 79 3.87 -2.82 -21.94
N GLU A 80 4.42 -3.54 -22.95
CA GLU A 80 5.71 -4.25 -22.81
C GLU A 80 6.87 -3.32 -22.40
N ASN A 81 6.77 -2.02 -22.71
CA ASN A 81 7.81 -1.03 -22.45
C ASN A 81 7.54 -0.14 -21.23
N VAL A 82 6.48 -0.42 -20.46
CA VAL A 82 6.14 0.34 -19.26
C VAL A 82 6.82 -0.27 -18.05
N ASP A 83 7.58 0.53 -17.30
CA ASP A 83 8.19 0.10 -16.04
C ASP A 83 7.12 -0.49 -15.09
N GLY A 84 7.41 -1.62 -14.49
CA GLY A 84 6.49 -2.32 -13.61
C GLY A 84 5.42 -3.15 -14.30
N VAL A 85 5.34 -3.18 -15.62
CA VAL A 85 4.38 -4.03 -16.32
C VAL A 85 5.03 -5.35 -16.74
N TYR A 86 4.43 -6.45 -16.31
CA TYR A 86 4.79 -7.80 -16.71
C TYR A 86 3.71 -8.40 -17.60
N ILE A 87 4.09 -8.81 -18.82
CA ILE A 87 3.20 -9.49 -19.75
C ILE A 87 3.61 -10.96 -19.87
N PRO A 88 2.74 -11.89 -19.46
CA PRO A 88 3.02 -13.32 -19.51
C PRO A 88 3.49 -13.78 -20.90
N GLY A 89 4.59 -14.53 -20.92
CA GLY A 89 5.17 -15.06 -22.17
C GLY A 89 5.95 -14.06 -23.01
N LYS A 90 5.99 -12.76 -22.63
CA LYS A 90 6.69 -11.71 -23.36
C LYS A 90 7.96 -11.24 -22.63
N ASN A 91 7.82 -10.75 -21.41
CA ASN A 91 8.94 -10.24 -20.63
C ASN A 91 9.55 -11.36 -19.78
N LYS A 92 10.86 -11.52 -19.84
CA LYS A 92 11.60 -12.41 -18.93
C LYS A 92 12.05 -11.70 -17.67
N THR A 93 12.23 -10.39 -17.74
CA THR A 93 12.68 -9.54 -16.64
C THR A 93 11.89 -8.25 -16.67
N VAL A 94 11.38 -7.84 -15.52
CA VAL A 94 10.64 -6.60 -15.35
C VAL A 94 11.32 -5.74 -14.30
N LYS A 95 11.56 -4.49 -14.63
CA LYS A 95 12.01 -3.51 -13.66
C LYS A 95 10.82 -3.11 -12.80
N LYS A 96 10.90 -3.37 -11.49
CA LYS A 96 9.87 -2.99 -10.55
C LYS A 96 9.64 -1.48 -10.59
N ALA A 97 8.38 -1.05 -10.69
CA ALA A 97 8.02 0.35 -10.54
C ALA A 97 8.29 0.82 -9.11
N VAL A 98 8.92 1.97 -8.97
CA VAL A 98 9.22 2.62 -7.69
C VAL A 98 8.97 4.11 -7.87
N VAL A 99 8.09 4.67 -7.04
CA VAL A 99 7.78 6.10 -7.08
C VAL A 99 8.33 6.84 -5.86
N PRO A 100 8.74 8.10 -6.02
CA PRO A 100 8.97 9.00 -4.89
C PRO A 100 7.67 9.23 -4.11
N LEU A 101 7.74 9.34 -2.79
CA LEU A 101 6.57 9.57 -1.94
C LEU A 101 6.31 11.10 -1.82
N HIS A 102 5.56 11.66 -2.77
CA HIS A 102 5.25 13.09 -2.79
C HIS A 102 3.93 13.42 -2.11
N GLU A 103 2.88 12.67 -2.41
CA GLU A 103 1.54 12.86 -1.88
C GLU A 103 1.23 11.77 -0.87
N VAL A 104 0.92 12.17 0.37
CA VAL A 104 0.63 11.21 1.45
C VAL A 104 -0.63 10.42 1.11
N ILE A 105 -0.51 9.11 1.17
CA ILE A 105 -1.63 8.20 0.98
C ILE A 105 -2.32 8.00 2.32
N TYR A 106 -3.63 8.20 2.32
CA TYR A 106 -4.48 7.98 3.48
C TYR A 106 -5.81 7.33 3.09
N THR A 107 -6.54 6.82 4.07
CA THR A 107 -7.84 6.20 3.84
C THR A 107 -8.86 7.21 3.31
N PRO A 108 -9.36 7.06 2.07
CA PRO A 108 -10.31 8.00 1.49
C PRO A 108 -11.76 7.80 1.98
N ILE A 109 -12.05 6.67 2.61
CA ILE A 109 -13.40 6.29 3.05
C ILE A 109 -13.32 5.78 4.49
N LEU A 110 -14.08 6.40 5.40
CA LEU A 110 -14.30 5.93 6.75
C LEU A 110 -15.56 5.06 6.81
N SER A 111 -15.52 3.98 7.58
CA SER A 111 -16.64 3.04 7.72
C SER A 111 -16.65 2.38 9.08
N ASP A 112 -17.82 2.33 9.70
CA ASP A 112 -18.08 1.60 10.94
C ASP A 112 -18.16 0.08 10.75
N LYS A 113 -18.23 -0.38 9.50
CA LYS A 113 -18.36 -1.81 9.12
C LYS A 113 -17.04 -2.45 8.73
N GLY A 114 -15.98 -1.67 8.57
CA GLY A 114 -14.63 -2.16 8.22
C GLY A 114 -13.91 -2.79 9.42
N TYR A 115 -12.79 -3.48 9.13
CA TYR A 115 -11.91 -4.00 10.19
C TYR A 115 -11.34 -2.86 11.05
N PHE A 116 -10.87 -1.80 10.40
CA PHE A 116 -10.43 -0.55 11.05
C PHE A 116 -11.60 0.45 11.09
N LYS A 117 -12.51 0.23 12.04
CA LYS A 117 -13.74 1.02 12.18
C LYS A 117 -13.44 2.50 12.41
N ASP A 118 -13.93 3.33 11.49
CA ASP A 118 -13.81 4.80 11.56
C ASP A 118 -12.39 5.32 11.76
N THR A 119 -11.39 4.54 11.31
CA THR A 119 -9.98 4.86 11.50
C THR A 119 -9.41 5.52 10.25
N PHE A 120 -8.84 6.70 10.41
CA PHE A 120 -8.10 7.40 9.36
C PHE A 120 -6.66 6.90 9.36
N ILE A 121 -6.33 6.06 8.37
CA ILE A 121 -5.02 5.43 8.25
C ILE A 121 -4.16 6.28 7.31
N ILE A 122 -2.94 6.59 7.74
CA ILE A 122 -1.97 7.42 7.01
C ILE A 122 -0.73 6.58 6.75
N GLU A 123 -0.35 6.37 5.50
CA GLU A 123 0.95 5.79 5.16
C GLU A 123 2.04 6.82 5.43
N VAL A 124 2.98 6.53 6.34
CA VAL A 124 4.07 7.45 6.69
C VAL A 124 5.38 7.08 6.01
N GLU A 125 5.52 5.82 5.60
CA GLU A 125 6.72 5.30 4.95
C GLU A 125 6.39 4.08 4.11
N ARG A 126 7.27 3.74 3.17
CA ARG A 126 7.21 2.51 2.37
C ARG A 126 8.57 1.84 2.31
N GLY A 127 8.57 0.52 2.55
CA GLY A 127 9.77 -0.29 2.63
C GLY A 127 10.31 -0.42 4.05
N CYS A 128 11.44 -1.11 4.19
CA CYS A 128 12.10 -1.29 5.47
C CYS A 128 13.61 -1.41 5.25
N MET A 129 14.40 -0.77 6.10
CA MET A 129 15.87 -0.79 6.01
C MET A 129 16.49 -2.08 6.56
N ASN A 130 15.79 -2.82 7.42
CA ASN A 130 16.39 -3.92 8.19
C ASN A 130 16.67 -5.18 7.36
N ARG A 131 15.94 -5.42 6.28
CA ARG A 131 16.16 -6.58 5.38
C ARG A 131 16.26 -7.91 6.12
N CYS A 132 15.40 -8.14 7.12
CA CYS A 132 15.36 -9.40 7.85
C CYS A 132 15.19 -10.58 6.88
N ALA A 133 15.98 -11.63 7.04
CA ALA A 133 16.09 -12.72 6.07
C ALA A 133 14.76 -13.45 5.80
N PHE A 134 13.85 -13.45 6.75
CA PHE A 134 12.53 -14.07 6.67
C PHE A 134 11.43 -13.13 6.12
N CYS A 135 11.70 -11.82 6.02
CA CYS A 135 10.65 -10.82 5.76
C CYS A 135 10.55 -10.46 4.28
N THR A 136 9.61 -11.05 3.57
CA THR A 136 9.35 -10.74 2.16
C THR A 136 9.03 -9.25 1.95
N ALA A 137 8.27 -8.62 2.85
CA ALA A 137 7.90 -7.21 2.75
C ALA A 137 9.10 -6.26 2.69
N SER A 138 10.18 -6.59 3.41
CA SER A 138 11.43 -5.81 3.38
C SER A 138 12.06 -5.75 2.00
N TYR A 139 11.92 -6.80 1.20
CA TYR A 139 12.55 -6.90 -0.11
C TYR A 139 11.65 -6.36 -1.23
N ILE A 140 10.37 -6.68 -1.20
CA ILE A 140 9.44 -6.27 -2.27
C ILE A 140 9.17 -4.76 -2.29
N ASN A 141 9.28 -4.08 -1.13
CA ASN A 141 9.01 -2.65 -1.00
C ASN A 141 10.26 -1.76 -1.00
N LEU A 142 11.45 -2.32 -1.32
CA LEU A 142 12.66 -1.51 -1.47
C LEU A 142 12.57 -0.55 -2.67
N PRO A 143 13.25 0.61 -2.60
CA PRO A 143 14.00 1.14 -1.47
C PRO A 143 13.10 1.65 -0.35
N PHE A 144 13.66 1.81 0.87
CA PHE A 144 12.99 2.53 1.95
C PHE A 144 12.79 4.00 1.53
N ARG A 145 11.58 4.50 1.76
CA ARG A 145 11.16 5.89 1.48
C ARG A 145 10.20 6.34 2.56
N SER A 146 10.28 7.59 2.95
CA SER A 146 9.38 8.22 3.92
C SER A 146 8.75 9.47 3.31
N TYR A 147 7.56 9.82 3.77
CA TYR A 147 6.95 11.10 3.46
C TYR A 147 7.57 12.21 4.32
N GLU A 148 7.49 13.43 3.84
CA GLU A 148 7.95 14.61 4.59
C GLU A 148 7.05 14.86 5.80
N TYR A 149 7.67 15.29 6.93
CA TYR A 149 7.00 15.57 8.19
C TYR A 149 5.76 16.45 8.03
N ASP A 150 5.90 17.60 7.39
CA ASP A 150 4.79 18.56 7.24
C ASP A 150 3.58 17.99 6.52
N LYS A 151 3.81 17.11 5.56
CA LYS A 151 2.74 16.44 4.80
C LYS A 151 2.01 15.40 5.66
N ILE A 152 2.75 14.67 6.51
CA ILE A 152 2.16 13.73 7.46
C ILE A 152 1.30 14.47 8.48
N ILE A 153 1.81 15.58 9.03
CA ILE A 153 1.08 16.41 9.98
C ILE A 153 -0.20 16.97 9.35
N ALA A 154 -0.11 17.47 8.12
CA ALA A 154 -1.28 17.94 7.40
C ALA A 154 -2.33 16.84 7.19
N ALA A 155 -1.90 15.59 6.92
CA ALA A 155 -2.80 14.46 6.81
C ALA A 155 -3.42 14.07 8.16
N ILE A 156 -2.68 14.16 9.28
CA ILE A 156 -3.21 13.95 10.63
C ILE A 156 -4.29 15.00 10.93
N ASP A 157 -4.01 16.27 10.67
CA ASP A 157 -4.96 17.36 10.90
C ASP A 157 -6.21 17.23 10.03
N LEU A 158 -6.05 16.78 8.78
CA LEU A 158 -7.18 16.46 7.93
C LEU A 158 -8.02 15.32 8.52
N GLY A 159 -7.40 14.23 8.94
CA GLY A 159 -8.08 13.08 9.53
C GLY A 159 -8.88 13.44 10.77
N LEU A 160 -8.31 14.29 11.64
CA LEU A 160 -8.95 14.76 12.87
C LEU A 160 -10.21 15.62 12.63
N GLN A 161 -10.44 16.12 11.43
CA GLN A 161 -11.70 16.78 11.07
C GLN A 161 -12.88 15.80 10.93
N TYR A 162 -12.60 14.52 10.70
CA TYR A 162 -13.60 13.50 10.40
C TYR A 162 -13.71 12.41 11.47
N THR A 163 -12.63 12.13 12.18
CA THR A 163 -12.58 11.10 13.23
C THR A 163 -11.49 11.41 14.25
N ASN A 164 -11.67 10.86 15.47
CA ASN A 164 -10.61 10.91 16.48
C ASN A 164 -9.64 9.71 16.40
N LYS A 165 -9.85 8.77 15.46
CA LYS A 165 -9.04 7.55 15.33
C LYS A 165 -8.04 7.72 14.20
N ILE A 166 -6.79 7.95 14.54
CA ILE A 166 -5.67 8.09 13.61
C ILE A 166 -4.76 6.88 13.71
N ALA A 167 -4.43 6.27 12.59
CA ALA A 167 -3.44 5.20 12.55
C ALA A 167 -2.30 5.53 11.59
N LEU A 168 -1.06 5.37 12.05
CA LEU A 168 0.13 5.51 11.24
C LEU A 168 0.55 4.14 10.69
N LEU A 169 0.69 4.04 9.38
CA LEU A 169 1.01 2.82 8.66
C LEU A 169 2.42 2.90 8.07
N GLY A 170 3.22 1.89 8.36
CA GLY A 170 4.55 1.69 7.80
C GLY A 170 5.08 0.31 8.18
N ALA A 171 6.11 -0.15 7.49
CA ALA A 171 6.74 -1.44 7.81
C ALA A 171 7.52 -1.38 9.13
N GLN A 172 8.09 -0.22 9.44
CA GLN A 172 8.77 0.08 10.69
C GLN A 172 8.73 1.58 10.96
N ILE A 173 7.59 2.08 11.39
CA ILE A 173 7.35 3.53 11.55
C ILE A 173 8.36 4.23 12.48
N SER A 174 8.92 3.50 13.44
CA SER A 174 10.00 4.01 14.33
C SER A 174 11.33 4.27 13.61
N ALA A 175 11.50 3.80 12.36
CA ALA A 175 12.64 4.11 11.52
C ALA A 175 12.45 5.39 10.68
N HIS A 176 11.26 6.00 10.72
CA HIS A 176 11.01 7.25 10.06
C HIS A 176 11.91 8.35 10.66
N PRO A 177 12.59 9.18 9.85
CA PRO A 177 13.51 10.21 10.35
C PRO A 177 12.87 11.15 11.38
N ASP A 178 11.60 11.49 11.18
CA ASP A 178 10.87 12.43 12.02
C ASP A 178 9.90 11.75 12.99
N PHE A 179 10.12 10.46 13.31
CA PHE A 179 9.19 9.70 14.16
C PHE A 179 8.94 10.39 15.51
N ASP A 180 10.00 10.78 16.22
CA ASP A 180 9.87 11.43 17.53
C ASP A 180 9.13 12.78 17.42
N ALA A 181 9.35 13.52 16.34
CA ALA A 181 8.64 14.79 16.10
C ALA A 181 7.14 14.56 15.85
N MET A 182 6.78 13.53 15.11
CA MET A 182 5.37 13.12 14.90
C MET A 182 4.71 12.72 16.21
N MET A 183 5.39 11.89 17.02
CA MET A 183 4.85 11.45 18.31
C MET A 183 4.65 12.65 19.26
N LYS A 184 5.61 13.57 19.30
CA LYS A 184 5.50 14.79 20.11
C LYS A 184 4.34 15.68 19.64
N TYR A 185 4.18 15.86 18.34
CA TYR A 185 3.07 16.65 17.80
C TYR A 185 1.70 16.08 18.23
N ILE A 186 1.54 14.76 18.15
CA ILE A 186 0.31 14.07 18.58
C ILE A 186 0.11 14.24 20.09
N GLU A 187 1.17 14.06 20.89
CA GLU A 187 1.14 14.24 22.34
C GLU A 187 0.72 15.67 22.71
N ASP A 188 1.32 16.69 22.09
CA ASP A 188 1.00 18.10 22.32
C ASP A 188 -0.48 18.40 22.01
N LYS A 189 -1.05 17.81 20.95
CA LYS A 189 -2.49 17.93 20.65
C LYS A 189 -3.36 17.29 21.75
N ILE A 190 -3.00 16.10 22.20
CA ILE A 190 -3.73 15.42 23.29
C ILE A 190 -3.67 16.25 24.58
N ASP A 191 -2.50 16.76 24.94
CA ASP A 191 -2.30 17.57 26.13
C ASP A 191 -3.07 18.91 26.05
N ASN A 192 -3.30 19.43 24.84
CA ASN A 192 -4.17 20.58 24.58
C ASN A 192 -5.66 20.24 24.48
N GLY A 193 -6.07 19.02 24.84
CA GLY A 193 -7.47 18.60 24.94
C GLY A 193 -8.09 18.04 23.66
N VAL A 194 -7.30 17.79 22.63
CA VAL A 194 -7.80 17.09 21.42
C VAL A 194 -7.93 15.60 21.75
N ASN A 195 -9.12 15.04 21.58
CA ASN A 195 -9.32 13.60 21.75
C ASN A 195 -8.75 12.87 20.54
N ILE A 196 -7.67 12.09 20.73
CA ILE A 196 -7.03 11.28 19.69
C ILE A 196 -6.89 9.85 20.18
N GLU A 197 -7.42 8.89 19.42
CA GLU A 197 -7.13 7.46 19.53
C GLU A 197 -6.04 7.13 18.51
N LEU A 198 -4.80 6.93 19.01
CA LEU A 198 -3.64 6.67 18.15
C LEU A 198 -3.42 5.17 17.99
N GLY A 199 -3.35 4.71 16.75
CA GLY A 199 -2.92 3.36 16.38
C GLY A 199 -1.59 3.40 15.64
N ILE A 200 -0.69 2.48 15.97
CA ILE A 200 0.55 2.26 15.23
C ILE A 200 0.74 0.77 14.94
N SER A 201 1.48 0.47 13.87
CA SER A 201 1.87 -0.91 13.54
C SER A 201 2.82 -1.52 14.59
N SER A 202 3.19 -2.79 14.41
CA SER A 202 4.14 -3.49 15.30
C SER A 202 5.46 -2.73 15.42
N LEU A 203 6.04 -2.79 16.60
CA LEU A 203 7.29 -2.13 16.95
C LEU A 203 8.40 -3.17 17.15
N ARG A 204 9.60 -2.81 16.77
CA ARG A 204 10.79 -3.56 17.19
C ARG A 204 11.14 -3.23 18.63
N THR A 205 11.71 -4.21 19.34
CA THR A 205 12.12 -4.04 20.76
C THR A 205 13.13 -2.91 20.96
N ASP A 206 14.06 -2.75 20.01
CA ASP A 206 15.12 -1.73 20.07
C ASP A 206 14.63 -0.30 19.77
N ALA A 207 13.39 -0.15 19.27
CA ALA A 207 12.79 1.13 18.92
C ALA A 207 11.80 1.65 19.97
N VAL A 208 11.58 0.92 21.05
CA VAL A 208 10.63 1.30 22.11
C VAL A 208 11.28 2.31 23.05
N SER A 209 10.77 3.54 23.07
CA SER A 209 11.19 4.58 24.04
C SER A 209 10.11 4.85 25.09
N PRO A 210 10.49 5.30 26.31
CA PRO A 210 9.52 5.67 27.35
C PRO A 210 8.54 6.77 26.87
N GLN A 211 9.01 7.75 26.12
CA GLN A 211 8.19 8.81 25.58
C GLN A 211 7.14 8.29 24.60
N MET A 212 7.56 7.43 23.68
CA MET A 212 6.64 6.80 22.74
C MET A 212 5.54 6.01 23.45
N VAL A 213 5.90 5.21 24.46
CA VAL A 213 4.92 4.45 25.27
C VAL A 213 3.93 5.40 25.95
N GLN A 214 4.41 6.51 26.50
CA GLN A 214 3.57 7.51 27.13
C GLN A 214 2.57 8.13 26.12
N THR A 215 3.01 8.52 24.94
CA THR A 215 2.14 9.05 23.88
C THR A 215 1.09 8.04 23.45
N LEU A 216 1.46 6.76 23.28
CA LEU A 216 0.53 5.70 22.91
C LEU A 216 -0.53 5.47 24.00
N VAL A 217 -0.13 5.48 25.26
CA VAL A 217 -1.06 5.35 26.40
C VAL A 217 -2.02 6.54 26.45
N LYS A 218 -1.53 7.77 26.30
CA LYS A 218 -2.36 8.97 26.19
C LYS A 218 -3.32 8.89 25.00
N GLY A 219 -2.86 8.36 23.87
CA GLY A 219 -3.66 8.10 22.66
C GLY A 219 -4.55 6.86 22.76
N GLY A 220 -4.76 6.31 23.96
CA GLY A 220 -5.73 5.23 24.21
C GLY A 220 -5.34 3.85 23.70
N GLN A 221 -4.11 3.66 23.20
CA GLN A 221 -3.64 2.34 22.75
C GLN A 221 -3.40 1.41 23.94
N LYS A 222 -4.20 0.34 24.03
CA LYS A 222 -4.16 -0.60 25.17
C LYS A 222 -3.18 -1.75 24.97
N HIS A 223 -2.85 -2.05 23.74
CA HIS A 223 -1.99 -3.18 23.34
C HIS A 223 -1.05 -2.75 22.22
N SER A 224 0.21 -3.17 22.30
CA SER A 224 1.16 -3.03 21.21
C SER A 224 1.81 -4.38 20.92
N THR A 225 1.96 -4.69 19.65
CA THR A 225 2.73 -5.87 19.22
C THR A 225 4.19 -5.49 19.14
N ILE A 226 5.03 -6.20 19.87
CA ILE A 226 6.48 -6.01 19.85
C ILE A 226 7.11 -7.22 19.17
N ALA A 227 7.91 -6.98 18.14
CA ALA A 227 8.65 -7.99 17.42
C ALA A 227 10.07 -8.09 17.94
N ILE A 228 10.49 -9.33 18.24
CA ILE A 228 11.88 -9.68 18.59
C ILE A 228 12.50 -10.24 17.31
N GLU A 229 13.45 -9.52 16.72
CA GLU A 229 14.04 -9.86 15.44
C GLU A 229 15.58 -9.89 15.53
#